data_866ddfe3112634e765e666c9a0829d06
#
_entry.id   866ddfe3112634e765e666c9a0829d06
#
_cell.length_a   1.000
_cell.length_b   1.000
_cell.length_c   1.000
_cell.angle_alpha   90.00
_cell.angle_beta   90.00
_cell.angle_gamma   90.00
#
_symmetry.space_group_name_H-M   'P 1'
#
loop_
_entity.id
_entity.type
_entity.pdbx_description
1 polymer ?
#
loop_
_entity_poly.entity_id
_entity_poly.type
_entity_poly.pdbx_seq_one_letter_code
_entity_poly.pdbx_strand_id
1 'polypeptide(L)'
;MISGHASANGTSNFSKNHPEVNPQNFKKFNDLTLCNVGIGTYLGEANDATKKKKKNAVKSSVLAGVNVIDTAINYRAQKAERSVGRALSELIESGKISRDQVFVSTKNGYVTNDADIKQEFWEYVKTE
;
A
#
# COMPACT_ATOMS: atom_id res chain seq x y z
N MET A 1 2.21 -9.62 10.47
CA MET A 1 2.49 -9.54 9.00
C MET A 1 1.24 -9.98 8.27
N ILE A 2 0.80 -9.24 7.23
CA ILE A 2 -0.35 -9.63 6.40
C ILE A 2 0.15 -10.63 5.37
N SER A 3 -0.31 -11.86 5.41
CA SER A 3 0.04 -12.91 4.44
C SER A 3 -0.84 -12.82 3.19
N GLY A 4 -0.33 -13.37 2.08
CA GLY A 4 -1.05 -13.43 0.81
C GLY A 4 -0.61 -12.36 -0.20
N HIS A 5 -1.19 -12.42 -1.39
CA HIS A 5 -0.91 -11.55 -2.53
C HIS A 5 -2.18 -11.31 -3.34
N ALA A 6 -2.15 -10.36 -4.26
CA ALA A 6 -3.25 -10.13 -5.20
C ALA A 6 -3.50 -11.37 -6.07
N SER A 7 -4.75 -11.74 -6.24
CA SER A 7 -5.15 -12.88 -7.07
C SER A 7 -6.10 -12.45 -8.20
N ALA A 8 -6.21 -13.29 -9.23
CA ALA A 8 -7.14 -13.06 -10.33
C ALA A 8 -8.59 -12.93 -9.83
N ASN A 9 -9.01 -13.87 -8.96
CA ASN A 9 -10.35 -13.86 -8.38
C ASN A 9 -10.55 -12.68 -7.42
N GLY A 10 -9.58 -12.42 -6.52
CA GLY A 10 -9.66 -11.33 -5.55
C GLY A 10 -9.79 -9.98 -6.24
N THR A 11 -8.93 -9.67 -7.18
CA THR A 11 -8.95 -8.39 -7.90
C THR A 11 -10.18 -8.23 -8.80
N SER A 12 -10.67 -9.33 -9.40
CA SER A 12 -11.94 -9.32 -10.13
C SER A 12 -13.12 -9.05 -9.21
N ASN A 13 -13.16 -9.67 -8.03
CA ASN A 13 -14.20 -9.42 -7.05
C ASN A 13 -14.15 -7.99 -6.52
N PHE A 14 -12.95 -7.42 -6.34
CA PHE A 14 -12.81 -6.02 -5.96
C PHE A 14 -13.51 -5.09 -6.96
N SER A 15 -13.26 -5.25 -8.26
CA SER A 15 -13.90 -4.41 -9.27
C SER A 15 -15.42 -4.56 -9.30
N LYS A 16 -15.94 -5.76 -9.07
CA LYS A 16 -17.38 -6.03 -9.00
C LYS A 16 -18.03 -5.40 -7.77
N ASN A 17 -17.30 -5.29 -6.67
CA ASN A 17 -17.77 -4.68 -5.42
C ASN A 17 -17.77 -3.14 -5.47
N HIS A 18 -17.28 -2.54 -6.56
CA HIS A 18 -17.27 -1.09 -6.79
C HIS A 18 -18.03 -0.73 -8.08
N PRO A 19 -19.35 -1.01 -8.13
CA PRO A 19 -20.16 -0.74 -9.34
C PRO A 19 -20.27 0.76 -9.67
N GLU A 20 -20.00 1.64 -8.71
CA GLU A 20 -19.94 3.09 -8.88
C GLU A 20 -18.72 3.57 -9.68
N VAL A 21 -17.68 2.75 -9.77
CA VAL A 21 -16.49 3.05 -10.57
C VAL A 21 -16.72 2.63 -12.02
N ASN A 22 -16.43 3.54 -12.95
CA ASN A 22 -16.53 3.22 -14.37
C ASN A 22 -15.72 1.95 -14.69
N PRO A 23 -16.34 0.90 -15.27
CA PRO A 23 -15.64 -0.35 -15.59
C PRO A 23 -14.39 -0.18 -16.45
N GLN A 24 -14.33 0.87 -17.27
CA GLN A 24 -13.16 1.20 -18.10
C GLN A 24 -11.93 1.63 -17.27
N ASN A 25 -12.12 1.97 -15.99
CA ASN A 25 -11.04 2.28 -15.08
C ASN A 25 -10.31 1.02 -14.57
N PHE A 26 -10.87 -0.15 -14.80
CA PHE A 26 -10.21 -1.42 -14.51
C PHE A 26 -9.61 -2.03 -15.77
N LYS A 27 -8.36 -2.43 -15.70
CA LYS A 27 -7.61 -3.05 -16.80
C LYS A 27 -7.05 -4.40 -16.37
N LYS A 28 -6.92 -5.29 -17.34
CA LYS A 28 -6.21 -6.55 -17.13
C LYS A 28 -4.70 -6.32 -17.23
N PHE A 29 -3.98 -6.77 -16.21
CA PHE A 29 -2.53 -6.89 -16.19
C PHE A 29 -2.20 -8.33 -15.81
N ASN A 30 -1.73 -9.10 -16.76
CA ASN A 30 -1.75 -10.55 -16.68
C ASN A 30 -3.17 -11.01 -16.31
N ASP A 31 -3.33 -11.82 -15.28
CA ASP A 31 -4.64 -12.29 -14.81
C ASP A 31 -5.33 -11.33 -13.83
N LEU A 32 -4.64 -10.30 -13.34
CA LEU A 32 -5.18 -9.37 -12.36
C LEU A 32 -6.07 -8.31 -13.00
N THR A 33 -7.14 -7.93 -12.30
CA THR A 33 -8.00 -6.81 -12.65
C THR A 33 -7.61 -5.60 -11.78
N LEU A 34 -6.90 -4.64 -12.36
CA LEU A 34 -6.32 -3.51 -11.63
C LEU A 34 -6.94 -2.18 -12.08
N CYS A 35 -7.15 -1.29 -11.10
CA CYS A 35 -7.51 0.09 -11.40
C CYS A 35 -6.37 0.78 -12.16
N ASN A 36 -6.70 1.54 -13.19
CA ASN A 36 -5.73 2.31 -13.98
C ASN A 36 -5.17 3.54 -13.23
N VAL A 37 -5.69 3.80 -12.04
CA VAL A 37 -5.17 4.79 -11.09
C VAL A 37 -4.67 4.06 -9.84
N GLY A 38 -3.48 4.41 -9.38
CA GLY A 38 -2.90 3.90 -8.14
C GLY A 38 -2.62 5.02 -7.14
N ILE A 39 -2.56 4.67 -5.86
CA ILE A 39 -2.13 5.61 -4.82
C ILE A 39 -0.65 5.47 -4.52
N GLY A 40 0.12 6.56 -4.69
CA GLY A 40 1.52 6.67 -4.29
C GLY A 40 1.68 7.13 -2.84
N THR A 41 2.73 6.65 -2.18
CA THR A 41 2.96 6.91 -0.75
C THR A 41 4.26 7.66 -0.44
N TYR A 42 4.94 8.17 -1.47
CA TYR A 42 6.25 8.82 -1.35
C TYR A 42 6.21 10.12 -0.53
N LEU A 43 5.34 11.07 -0.89
CA LEU A 43 5.38 12.44 -0.40
C LEU A 43 5.09 12.57 1.11
N GLY A 44 5.72 13.57 1.72
CA GLY A 44 5.51 14.01 3.10
C GLY A 44 6.68 13.67 4.02
N GLU A 45 6.65 14.26 5.21
CA GLU A 45 7.68 14.09 6.24
C GLU A 45 7.61 12.73 6.93
N ALA A 46 8.74 12.27 7.46
CA ALA A 46 8.83 11.03 8.25
C ALA A 46 8.34 11.22 9.70
N ASN A 47 7.16 11.81 9.90
CA ASN A 47 6.56 12.08 11.19
C ASN A 47 5.20 11.40 11.36
N ASP A 48 4.67 11.42 12.57
CA ASP A 48 3.42 10.72 12.90
C ASP A 48 2.18 11.38 12.29
N ALA A 49 2.17 12.70 12.10
CA ALA A 49 1.08 13.40 11.44
C ALA A 49 0.94 12.95 9.98
N THR A 50 2.06 12.88 9.24
CA THR A 50 2.10 12.36 7.86
C THR A 50 1.73 10.88 7.82
N LYS A 51 2.23 10.08 8.76
CA LYS A 51 1.91 8.66 8.89
C LYS A 51 0.40 8.42 9.00
N LYS A 52 -0.29 9.20 9.84
CA LYS A 52 -1.76 9.15 10.00
C LYS A 52 -2.47 9.59 8.72
N LYS A 53 -2.04 10.70 8.10
CA LYS A 53 -2.62 11.20 6.84
C LYS A 53 -2.48 10.18 5.71
N LYS A 54 -1.30 9.57 5.54
CA LYS A 54 -1.04 8.58 4.49
C LYS A 54 -1.81 7.28 4.72
N LYS A 55 -1.89 6.79 5.96
CA LYS A 55 -2.75 5.65 6.29
C LYS A 55 -4.20 5.91 5.89
N ASN A 56 -4.75 7.06 6.25
CA ASN A 56 -6.13 7.42 5.91
C ASN A 56 -6.32 7.59 4.39
N ALA A 57 -5.35 8.20 3.69
CA ALA A 57 -5.42 8.35 2.24
C ALA A 57 -5.45 6.98 1.54
N VAL A 58 -4.61 6.02 1.96
CA VAL A 58 -4.65 4.64 1.43
C VAL A 58 -6.01 4.01 1.69
N LYS A 59 -6.54 4.10 2.92
CA LYS A 59 -7.86 3.55 3.25
C LYS A 59 -8.96 4.16 2.38
N SER A 60 -9.02 5.48 2.28
CA SER A 60 -10.04 6.18 1.48
C SER A 60 -9.93 5.82 -0.01
N SER A 61 -8.72 5.72 -0.55
CA SER A 61 -8.51 5.34 -1.96
C SER A 61 -9.00 3.91 -2.22
N VAL A 62 -8.68 2.96 -1.34
CA VAL A 62 -9.13 1.57 -1.50
C VAL A 62 -10.65 1.49 -1.41
N LEU A 63 -11.27 2.17 -0.44
CA LEU A 63 -12.73 2.19 -0.30
C LEU A 63 -13.44 2.90 -1.47
N ALA A 64 -12.74 3.76 -2.20
CA ALA A 64 -13.22 4.42 -3.42
C ALA A 64 -12.93 3.64 -4.72
N GLY A 65 -12.46 2.39 -4.63
CA GLY A 65 -12.26 1.52 -5.80
C GLY A 65 -10.84 1.52 -6.39
N VAL A 66 -9.84 2.02 -5.67
CA VAL A 66 -8.43 1.97 -6.09
C VAL A 66 -7.75 0.77 -5.44
N ASN A 67 -7.41 -0.26 -6.20
CA ASN A 67 -6.75 -1.46 -5.70
C ASN A 67 -5.26 -1.57 -6.04
N VAL A 68 -4.63 -0.47 -6.45
CA VAL A 68 -3.19 -0.38 -6.73
C VAL A 68 -2.53 0.59 -5.76
N ILE A 69 -1.53 0.11 -5.02
CA ILE A 69 -0.78 0.91 -4.04
C ILE A 69 0.70 0.85 -4.39
N ASP A 70 1.34 2.02 -4.57
CA ASP A 70 2.77 2.12 -4.81
C ASP A 70 3.50 2.63 -3.56
N THR A 71 4.50 1.89 -3.14
CA THR A 71 5.35 2.22 -2.00
C THR A 71 6.81 1.81 -2.24
N ALA A 72 7.70 2.07 -1.31
CA ALA A 72 9.07 1.57 -1.30
C ALA A 72 9.63 1.58 0.13
N ILE A 73 10.65 0.74 0.36
CA ILE A 73 11.31 0.65 1.66
C ILE A 73 11.93 1.98 2.08
N ASN A 74 12.52 2.75 1.15
CA ASN A 74 13.15 4.03 1.44
C ASN A 74 12.19 5.21 1.55
N TYR A 75 10.88 5.02 1.24
CA TYR A 75 9.92 6.11 1.36
C TYR A 75 9.70 6.48 2.82
N ARG A 76 10.04 7.72 3.14
CA ARG A 76 9.97 8.26 4.51
C ARG A 76 10.67 7.36 5.55
N ALA A 77 11.86 6.86 5.19
CA ALA A 77 12.66 5.99 6.05
C ALA A 77 11.82 4.85 6.66
N GLN A 78 11.23 4.00 5.81
CA GLN A 78 10.38 2.85 6.11
C GLN A 78 8.95 3.17 6.61
N LYS A 79 8.63 4.41 6.97
CA LYS A 79 7.29 4.77 7.48
C LYS A 79 6.19 4.65 6.43
N ALA A 80 6.52 4.71 5.12
CA ALA A 80 5.53 4.57 4.06
C ALA A 80 4.94 3.16 4.02
N GLU A 81 5.76 2.12 3.98
CA GLU A 81 5.30 0.73 4.00
C GLU A 81 4.52 0.40 5.27
N ARG A 82 4.97 0.92 6.43
CA ARG A 82 4.24 0.75 7.69
C ARG A 82 2.87 1.42 7.67
N SER A 83 2.73 2.58 7.00
CA SER A 83 1.43 3.24 6.82
C SER A 83 0.50 2.43 5.94
N VAL A 84 1.00 1.85 4.85
CA VAL A 84 0.26 0.93 3.98
C VAL A 84 -0.17 -0.32 4.75
N GLY A 85 0.77 -0.97 5.44
CA GLY A 85 0.49 -2.17 6.23
C GLY A 85 -0.62 -1.95 7.26
N ARG A 86 -0.59 -0.84 8.01
CA ARG A 86 -1.65 -0.49 8.97
C ARG A 86 -2.98 -0.21 8.30
N ALA A 87 -3.00 0.49 7.15
CA ALA A 87 -4.22 0.74 6.42
C ALA A 87 -4.88 -0.55 5.95
N LEU A 88 -4.09 -1.47 5.40
CA LEU A 88 -4.60 -2.76 4.94
C LEU A 88 -5.05 -3.65 6.10
N SER A 89 -4.31 -3.70 7.22
CA SER A 89 -4.74 -4.44 8.41
C SER A 89 -6.11 -3.98 8.89
N GLU A 90 -6.31 -2.67 9.06
CA GLU A 90 -7.58 -2.10 9.50
C GLU A 90 -8.74 -2.42 8.54
N LEU A 91 -8.50 -2.38 7.22
CA LEU A 91 -9.51 -2.70 6.22
C LEU A 91 -9.87 -4.20 6.19
N ILE A 92 -8.88 -5.06 6.34
CA ILE A 92 -9.07 -6.53 6.36
C ILE A 92 -9.76 -6.94 7.65
N GLU A 93 -9.31 -6.46 8.81
CA GLU A 93 -9.90 -6.75 10.12
C GLU A 93 -11.35 -6.29 10.22
N SER A 94 -11.68 -5.18 9.57
CA SER A 94 -13.06 -4.68 9.48
C SER A 94 -13.92 -5.36 8.40
N GLY A 95 -13.39 -6.35 7.69
CA GLY A 95 -14.10 -7.09 6.64
C GLY A 95 -14.43 -6.27 5.39
N LYS A 96 -13.76 -5.13 5.19
CA LYS A 96 -14.00 -4.27 4.03
C LYS A 96 -13.34 -4.79 2.76
N ILE A 97 -12.20 -5.45 2.92
CA ILE A 97 -11.46 -6.10 1.83
C ILE A 97 -10.84 -7.41 2.32
N SER A 98 -10.39 -8.24 1.37
CA SER A 98 -9.42 -9.32 1.61
C SER A 98 -8.07 -8.97 0.99
N ARG A 99 -6.99 -9.60 1.48
CA ARG A 99 -5.61 -9.28 1.02
C ARG A 99 -5.43 -9.50 -0.49
N ASP A 100 -6.11 -10.48 -1.05
CA ASP A 100 -6.02 -10.87 -2.46
C ASP A 100 -6.72 -9.89 -3.43
N GLN A 101 -7.45 -8.92 -2.91
CA GLN A 101 -8.13 -7.89 -3.69
C GLN A 101 -7.24 -6.70 -4.07
N VAL A 102 -6.11 -6.51 -3.38
CA VAL A 102 -5.29 -5.31 -3.50
C VAL A 102 -3.88 -5.67 -3.96
N PHE A 103 -3.40 -4.97 -5.00
CA PHE A 103 -2.05 -5.04 -5.51
C PHE A 103 -1.17 -4.00 -4.84
N VAL A 104 -0.09 -4.45 -4.19
CA VAL A 104 0.91 -3.58 -3.56
C VAL A 104 2.22 -3.75 -4.31
N SER A 105 2.70 -2.67 -4.90
CA SER A 105 4.02 -2.56 -5.50
C SER A 105 4.98 -1.92 -4.51
N THR A 106 6.07 -2.60 -4.20
CA THR A 106 7.16 -2.03 -3.41
C THR A 106 8.50 -2.17 -4.13
N LYS A 107 9.52 -1.49 -3.63
CA LYS A 107 10.82 -1.38 -4.28
C LYS A 107 11.93 -1.61 -3.27
N ASN A 108 12.98 -2.29 -3.71
CA ASN A 108 14.17 -2.59 -2.91
C ASN A 108 15.44 -2.15 -3.66
N GLY A 109 15.50 -0.86 -4.05
CA GLY A 109 16.61 -0.27 -4.81
C GLY A 109 17.58 0.55 -3.97
N TYR A 110 17.23 0.89 -2.72
CA TYR A 110 18.02 1.72 -1.84
C TYR A 110 18.07 1.16 -0.43
N VAL A 111 19.27 1.18 0.17
CA VAL A 111 19.41 1.00 1.60
C VAL A 111 18.96 2.29 2.28
N THR A 112 18.16 2.18 3.33
CA THR A 112 17.63 3.31 4.07
C THR A 112 17.66 3.03 5.57
N ASN A 113 17.81 4.09 6.37
CA ASN A 113 17.63 3.98 7.82
C ASN A 113 16.17 3.71 8.18
N ASP A 114 15.96 3.34 9.44
CA ASP A 114 14.64 3.22 10.03
C ASP A 114 14.32 4.46 10.88
N ALA A 115 13.33 5.22 10.47
CA ALA A 115 12.93 6.44 11.18
C ALA A 115 12.28 6.19 12.56
N ASP A 116 11.95 4.95 12.90
CA ASP A 116 11.46 4.57 14.23
C ASP A 116 12.61 4.15 15.17
N ILE A 117 13.84 4.01 14.64
CA ILE A 117 15.06 3.68 15.38
C ILE A 117 15.96 4.91 15.39
N LYS A 118 16.34 5.38 16.58
CA LYS A 118 17.32 6.47 16.75
C LYS A 118 18.73 5.94 16.57
N GLN A 119 19.11 5.69 15.34
CA GLN A 119 20.42 5.18 14.96
C GLN A 119 20.93 5.97 13.76
N GLU A 120 22.22 6.32 13.78
CA GLU A 120 22.85 6.96 12.62
C GLU A 120 22.84 5.99 11.43
N PHE A 121 22.63 6.54 10.23
CA PHE A 121 22.49 5.73 9.02
C PHE A 121 23.62 4.71 8.82
N TRP A 122 24.86 5.11 9.05
CA TRP A 122 26.01 4.22 8.88
C TRP A 122 26.12 3.13 9.94
N GLU A 123 25.64 3.38 11.14
CA GLU A 123 25.53 2.36 12.17
C GLU A 123 24.46 1.35 11.82
N TYR A 124 23.32 1.82 11.33
CA TYR A 124 22.25 0.96 10.82
C TYR A 124 22.74 0.02 9.71
N VAL A 125 23.44 0.56 8.70
CA VAL A 125 23.99 -0.23 7.57
C VAL A 125 24.98 -1.30 8.01
N LYS A 126 25.70 -1.09 9.11
CA LYS A 126 26.64 -2.07 9.64
C LYS A 126 25.97 -3.20 10.40
N THR A 127 24.74 -3.01 10.90
CA THR A 127 24.01 -3.99 11.70
C THR A 127 23.04 -4.86 10.90
N GLU A 128 22.64 -4.42 9.70
CA GLU A 128 21.79 -5.13 8.75
C GLU A 128 22.60 -5.82 7.63
#